data_5378c207ee6b24cb18d9e32bb2f3124e
#
_entry.id   5378c207ee6b24cb18d9e32bb2f3124e
#
_cell.length_a   1.000
_cell.length_b   1.000
_cell.length_c   1.000
_cell.angle_alpha   90.00
_cell.angle_beta   90.00
_cell.angle_gamma   90.00
#
_symmetry.space_group_name_H-M   'P 1'
#
loop_
_entity.id
_entity.type
_entity.pdbx_description
1 polymer ?
#
loop_
_entity_poly.entity_id
_entity_poly.type
_entity_poly.pdbx_seq_one_letter_code
_entity_poly.pdbx_strand_id
1 'polypeptide(L)'
;MKQASILCFSPPGKETARRLREYLKSAYPDWNVKVFAKGRFAAESEPDARPEGLAAVETATERADVIPLTASLADWGKQHFAQDDCLIFVGSAGIAVRTIGPLAVSKKTDPAVLVVDDRLQYVIPILSGHLGGANAIACRLAAMTGAEAVLTTATDVHRKLAPDVFAQRNGLKIMDFTAAKLVAAALVRGETITIYTDAAVEGAVPDEVRLTGLEAFADYHGGGAMLISPRKPELIDKPEVLWLVPQTVYLGIGLKAGKPEEAVAQAVEACLAQAGVDPSALAGAASIDIKREEAGLLRFAAERQLPLQFFTAAEMNQVEGSFTGSAFVKQITGTDNVCERGALLLASVDAEAGTPQKNGSALLLQPKTAMDGVTAALAMKKGSIRFE
;
A
#
# COMPACT_ATOMS: atom_id res chain seq x y z
N MET A 1 11.80 0.06 -4.47
CA MET A 1 11.76 0.46 -5.91
C MET A 1 11.09 -0.68 -6.66
N LYS A 2 9.96 -0.42 -7.33
CA LYS A 2 9.23 -1.44 -8.09
C LYS A 2 9.99 -1.85 -9.35
N GLN A 3 9.80 -3.11 -9.77
CA GLN A 3 10.47 -3.70 -10.93
C GLN A 3 9.46 -3.97 -12.04
N ALA A 4 9.81 -3.64 -13.28
CA ALA A 4 9.00 -4.00 -14.44
C ALA A 4 9.88 -4.56 -15.56
N SER A 5 9.44 -5.65 -16.19
CA SER A 5 10.10 -6.25 -17.34
C SER A 5 9.18 -6.27 -18.55
N ILE A 6 9.70 -5.77 -19.67
CA ILE A 6 9.04 -5.78 -20.97
C ILE A 6 9.76 -6.79 -21.86
N LEU A 7 9.03 -7.71 -22.47
CA LEU A 7 9.59 -8.73 -23.37
C LEU A 7 8.95 -8.66 -24.75
N CYS A 8 9.78 -8.52 -25.80
CA CYS A 8 9.33 -8.47 -27.18
C CYS A 8 9.90 -9.62 -28.05
N PHE A 9 9.22 -9.89 -29.18
CA PHE A 9 9.47 -11.06 -30.02
C PHE A 9 9.66 -10.74 -31.51
N SER A 10 9.61 -9.46 -31.88
CA SER A 10 9.73 -9.00 -33.27
C SER A 10 10.48 -7.66 -33.35
N PRO A 11 11.04 -7.30 -34.50
CA PRO A 11 11.65 -5.97 -34.69
C PRO A 11 10.68 -4.81 -34.43
N PRO A 12 9.44 -4.80 -34.95
CA PRO A 12 8.46 -3.78 -34.60
C PRO A 12 8.14 -3.75 -33.09
N GLY A 13 8.01 -4.94 -32.46
CA GLY A 13 7.79 -5.08 -31.02
C GLY A 13 8.95 -4.53 -30.19
N LYS A 14 10.20 -4.59 -30.68
CA LYS A 14 11.37 -3.99 -30.00
C LYS A 14 11.21 -2.47 -29.89
N GLU A 15 10.77 -1.82 -30.96
CA GLU A 15 10.52 -0.38 -30.96
C GLU A 15 9.36 0.00 -30.02
N THR A 16 8.26 -0.78 -30.07
CA THR A 16 7.14 -0.61 -29.15
C THR A 16 7.56 -0.80 -27.69
N ALA A 17 8.41 -1.80 -27.40
CA ALA A 17 8.92 -2.04 -26.05
C ALA A 17 9.78 -0.88 -25.52
N ARG A 18 10.61 -0.25 -26.37
CA ARG A 18 11.37 0.95 -26.02
C ARG A 18 10.44 2.12 -25.67
N ARG A 19 9.44 2.37 -26.49
CA ARG A 19 8.44 3.42 -26.23
C ARG A 19 7.69 3.18 -24.92
N LEU A 20 7.26 1.94 -24.68
CA LEU A 20 6.59 1.57 -23.43
C LEU A 20 7.49 1.81 -22.21
N ARG A 21 8.79 1.52 -22.29
CA ARG A 21 9.73 1.82 -21.20
C ARG A 21 9.74 3.31 -20.87
N GLU A 22 9.82 4.17 -21.88
CA GLU A 22 9.84 5.62 -21.66
C GLU A 22 8.51 6.12 -21.05
N TYR A 23 7.37 5.59 -21.52
CA TYR A 23 6.07 5.91 -20.94
C TYR A 23 5.96 5.43 -19.47
N LEU A 24 6.44 4.22 -19.16
CA LEU A 24 6.41 3.71 -17.79
C LEU A 24 7.32 4.52 -16.86
N LYS A 25 8.53 4.88 -17.31
CA LYS A 25 9.43 5.75 -16.53
C LYS A 25 8.84 7.13 -16.27
N SER A 26 8.15 7.70 -17.26
CA SER A 26 7.45 8.98 -17.10
C SER A 26 6.27 8.86 -16.14
N ALA A 27 5.49 7.78 -16.23
CA ALA A 27 4.32 7.54 -15.41
C ALA A 27 4.66 7.14 -13.96
N TYR A 28 5.79 6.45 -13.80
CA TYR A 28 6.26 5.84 -12.55
C TYR A 28 7.78 6.06 -12.40
N PRO A 29 8.23 7.26 -12.00
CA PRO A 29 9.66 7.62 -11.95
C PRO A 29 10.51 6.68 -11.06
N ASP A 30 9.90 6.10 -10.03
CA ASP A 30 10.57 5.20 -9.09
C ASP A 30 10.64 3.74 -9.55
N TRP A 31 10.16 3.44 -10.78
CA TRP A 31 10.20 2.09 -11.31
C TRP A 31 11.51 1.81 -12.06
N ASN A 32 12.09 0.64 -11.80
CA ASN A 32 13.17 0.10 -12.62
C ASN A 32 12.58 -0.72 -13.77
N VAL A 33 12.66 -0.22 -15.00
CA VAL A 33 12.05 -0.85 -16.18
C VAL A 33 13.13 -1.40 -17.09
N LYS A 34 13.12 -2.73 -17.31
CA LYS A 34 14.03 -3.45 -18.20
C LYS A 34 13.29 -3.93 -19.45
N VAL A 35 13.98 -3.88 -20.60
CA VAL A 35 13.46 -4.39 -21.88
C VAL A 35 14.28 -5.59 -22.32
N PHE A 36 13.60 -6.68 -22.66
CA PHE A 36 14.17 -7.92 -23.17
C PHE A 36 13.66 -8.21 -24.57
N ALA A 37 14.50 -8.80 -25.41
CA ALA A 37 14.12 -9.24 -26.75
C ALA A 37 14.48 -10.72 -26.97
N LYS A 38 13.53 -11.50 -27.49
CA LYS A 38 13.72 -12.92 -27.84
C LYS A 38 13.67 -13.09 -29.35
N GLY A 39 14.80 -13.42 -29.97
CA GLY A 39 14.92 -13.65 -31.41
C GLY A 39 16.28 -13.21 -31.93
N ARG A 40 16.55 -13.51 -33.22
CA ARG A 40 17.82 -13.15 -33.89
C ARG A 40 18.07 -11.64 -33.89
N PHE A 41 17.01 -10.84 -34.04
CA PHE A 41 17.07 -9.36 -34.06
C PHE A 41 17.46 -8.76 -32.68
N ALA A 42 17.46 -9.53 -31.62
CA ALA A 42 17.80 -9.05 -30.29
C ALA A 42 19.25 -8.59 -30.15
N ALA A 43 20.16 -9.21 -30.93
CA ALA A 43 21.60 -8.90 -30.94
C ALA A 43 22.00 -7.81 -31.93
N GLU A 44 21.08 -7.32 -32.76
CA GLU A 44 21.38 -6.26 -33.74
C GLU A 44 21.46 -4.92 -33.02
N SER A 45 22.68 -4.43 -32.81
CA SER A 45 22.98 -3.06 -32.38
C SER A 45 22.70 -2.10 -33.50
N GLU A 46 21.88 -1.07 -33.29
CA GLU A 46 21.87 0.06 -34.22
C GLU A 46 23.21 0.77 -34.15
N PRO A 47 23.75 1.31 -35.31
CA PRO A 47 24.99 2.07 -35.33
C PRO A 47 24.84 3.29 -34.39
N ASP A 48 25.80 3.39 -33.49
CA ASP A 48 25.91 4.42 -32.46
C ASP A 48 25.94 5.83 -33.06
N ALA A 49 24.86 6.58 -32.95
CA ALA A 49 24.81 8.01 -33.25
C ALA A 49 24.87 8.80 -31.92
N ARG A 50 25.99 8.72 -31.20
CA ARG A 50 26.27 9.61 -30.06
C ARG A 50 27.63 10.28 -30.19
N PRO A 51 27.75 11.59 -29.89
CA PRO A 51 29.03 12.27 -29.81
C PRO A 51 29.85 11.76 -28.60
N GLU A 52 31.14 11.57 -28.83
CA GLU A 52 32.14 11.20 -27.85
C GLU A 52 32.22 12.22 -26.70
N GLY A 53 32.20 11.77 -25.49
CA GLY A 53 32.61 12.53 -24.30
C GLY A 53 31.59 12.57 -23.18
N LEU A 54 31.61 11.55 -22.29
CA LEU A 54 31.45 11.69 -20.85
C LEU A 54 31.51 10.28 -20.21
N ALA A 55 32.62 10.01 -19.54
CA ALA A 55 32.86 8.74 -18.84
C ALA A 55 32.18 8.74 -17.47
N ALA A 56 31.24 7.83 -17.28
CA ALA A 56 30.84 7.33 -15.98
C ALA A 56 30.85 5.79 -16.03
N VAL A 57 31.41 5.16 -15.03
CA VAL A 57 31.59 3.69 -14.95
C VAL A 57 30.26 3.06 -14.55
N GLU A 58 29.40 2.79 -15.53
CA GLU A 58 28.23 1.93 -15.39
C GLU A 58 28.58 0.52 -15.89
N THR A 59 28.04 -0.52 -15.21
CA THR A 59 28.27 -1.91 -15.62
C THR A 59 27.65 -2.17 -17.00
N ALA A 60 28.25 -3.09 -17.79
CA ALA A 60 27.82 -3.37 -19.18
C ALA A 60 26.33 -3.76 -19.30
N THR A 61 25.71 -4.25 -18.23
CA THR A 61 24.29 -4.65 -18.15
C THR A 61 23.34 -3.43 -18.03
N GLU A 62 23.82 -2.31 -17.50
CA GLU A 62 23.03 -1.06 -17.38
C GLU A 62 23.03 -0.23 -18.65
N ARG A 63 24.00 -0.50 -19.56
CA ARG A 63 24.17 0.22 -20.84
C ARG A 63 23.33 -0.34 -21.99
N ALA A 64 22.83 -1.58 -21.91
CA ALA A 64 22.05 -2.16 -22.99
C ALA A 64 20.62 -1.60 -22.99
N ASP A 65 20.29 -0.85 -24.00
CA ASP A 65 18.92 -0.33 -24.23
C ASP A 65 17.87 -1.45 -24.30
N VAL A 66 18.24 -2.61 -24.88
CA VAL A 66 17.45 -3.83 -24.92
C VAL A 66 18.35 -5.03 -24.65
N ILE A 67 17.97 -5.87 -23.71
CA ILE A 67 18.71 -7.05 -23.25
C ILE A 67 18.35 -8.26 -24.12
N PRO A 68 19.29 -8.89 -24.85
CA PRO A 68 19.00 -10.12 -25.56
C PRO A 68 18.65 -11.26 -24.61
N LEU A 69 17.49 -11.89 -24.80
CA LEU A 69 17.06 -13.03 -24.01
C LEU A 69 17.67 -14.33 -24.57
N THR A 70 18.71 -14.83 -23.92
CA THR A 70 19.37 -16.13 -24.26
C THR A 70 18.70 -17.30 -23.57
N ALA A 71 18.14 -17.10 -22.38
CA ALA A 71 17.42 -18.13 -21.61
C ALA A 71 16.12 -18.59 -22.31
N SER A 72 15.55 -19.71 -21.84
CA SER A 72 14.21 -20.12 -22.26
C SER A 72 13.15 -19.12 -21.78
N LEU A 73 11.98 -19.08 -22.45
CA LEU A 73 10.85 -18.27 -21.98
C LEU A 73 10.33 -18.74 -20.64
N ALA A 74 10.39 -20.06 -20.38
CA ALA A 74 9.98 -20.63 -19.10
C ALA A 74 10.87 -20.16 -17.95
N ASP A 75 12.20 -20.16 -18.15
CA ASP A 75 13.15 -19.71 -17.13
C ASP A 75 13.04 -18.21 -16.88
N TRP A 76 12.95 -17.42 -17.96
CA TRP A 76 12.70 -15.98 -17.85
C TRP A 76 11.39 -15.68 -17.12
N GLY A 77 10.32 -16.36 -17.51
CA GLY A 77 9.01 -16.23 -16.87
C GLY A 77 9.08 -16.55 -15.38
N LYS A 78 9.70 -17.68 -15.01
CA LYS A 78 9.86 -18.08 -13.61
C LYS A 78 10.62 -17.06 -12.78
N GLN A 79 11.72 -16.51 -13.32
CA GLN A 79 12.53 -15.52 -12.63
C GLN A 79 11.75 -14.21 -12.43
N HIS A 80 11.23 -13.64 -13.53
CA HIS A 80 10.62 -12.31 -13.50
C HIS A 80 9.24 -12.30 -12.86
N PHE A 81 8.47 -13.39 -12.98
CA PHE A 81 7.19 -13.52 -12.28
C PHE A 81 7.33 -13.51 -10.75
N ALA A 82 8.45 -14.01 -10.22
CA ALA A 82 8.71 -14.02 -8.79
C ALA A 82 9.34 -12.72 -8.24
N GLN A 83 9.97 -11.93 -9.11
CA GLN A 83 10.79 -10.78 -8.68
C GLN A 83 10.20 -9.42 -9.06
N ASP A 84 9.42 -9.37 -10.13
CA ASP A 84 8.92 -8.12 -10.69
C ASP A 84 7.49 -7.84 -10.23
N ASP A 85 7.15 -6.56 -10.15
CA ASP A 85 5.78 -6.10 -9.87
C ASP A 85 4.92 -6.07 -11.14
N CYS A 86 5.57 -5.96 -12.32
CA CYS A 86 4.86 -5.87 -13.61
C CYS A 86 5.61 -6.56 -14.74
N LEU A 87 4.91 -7.38 -15.52
CA LEU A 87 5.39 -7.99 -16.75
C LEU A 87 4.57 -7.49 -17.94
N ILE A 88 5.25 -7.05 -19.01
CA ILE A 88 4.60 -6.64 -20.26
C ILE A 88 5.15 -7.48 -21.41
N PHE A 89 4.28 -8.20 -22.10
CA PHE A 89 4.61 -8.96 -23.31
C PHE A 89 4.19 -8.14 -24.54
N VAL A 90 5.16 -7.77 -25.35
CA VAL A 90 4.88 -7.10 -26.64
C VAL A 90 4.83 -8.15 -27.72
N GLY A 91 3.59 -8.53 -28.13
CA GLY A 91 3.32 -9.56 -29.12
C GLY A 91 2.06 -10.37 -28.79
N SER A 92 2.05 -11.66 -29.15
CA SER A 92 0.88 -12.53 -29.03
C SER A 92 0.52 -12.87 -27.56
N ALA A 93 -0.75 -12.67 -27.18
CA ALA A 93 -1.28 -13.06 -25.89
C ALA A 93 -1.06 -14.57 -25.56
N GLY A 94 -1.09 -15.44 -26.57
CA GLY A 94 -0.83 -16.87 -26.37
C GLY A 94 0.58 -17.17 -25.86
N ILE A 95 1.59 -16.35 -26.21
CA ILE A 95 2.94 -16.50 -25.68
C ILE A 95 2.96 -16.13 -24.19
N ALA A 96 2.36 -15.01 -23.83
CA ALA A 96 2.25 -14.57 -22.44
C ALA A 96 1.56 -15.64 -21.58
N VAL A 97 0.38 -16.09 -21.99
CA VAL A 97 -0.41 -17.11 -21.26
C VAL A 97 0.38 -18.41 -21.05
N ARG A 98 1.08 -18.93 -22.08
CA ARG A 98 1.90 -20.12 -21.94
C ARG A 98 3.11 -19.91 -21.01
N THR A 99 3.65 -18.70 -20.99
CA THR A 99 4.80 -18.38 -20.13
C THR A 99 4.40 -18.26 -18.67
N ILE A 100 3.29 -17.56 -18.36
CA ILE A 100 2.89 -17.29 -16.98
C ILE A 100 1.89 -18.28 -16.41
N GLY A 101 1.11 -19.00 -17.25
CA GLY A 101 0.04 -19.88 -16.79
C GLY A 101 0.47 -20.90 -15.73
N PRO A 102 1.63 -21.58 -15.87
CA PRO A 102 2.11 -22.52 -14.85
C PRO A 102 2.55 -21.84 -13.54
N LEU A 103 2.70 -20.51 -13.52
CA LEU A 103 3.24 -19.72 -12.41
C LEU A 103 2.17 -18.99 -11.61
N ALA A 104 1.00 -18.77 -12.22
CA ALA A 104 -0.10 -18.03 -11.59
C ALA A 104 -0.72 -18.85 -10.45
N VAL A 105 -0.68 -18.29 -9.23
CA VAL A 105 -1.12 -18.96 -7.99
C VAL A 105 -2.21 -18.17 -7.29
N SER A 106 -2.02 -16.86 -7.11
CA SER A 106 -2.92 -16.03 -6.31
C SER A 106 -2.98 -14.59 -6.78
N LYS A 107 -4.20 -14.09 -6.98
CA LYS A 107 -4.42 -12.67 -7.31
C LYS A 107 -3.89 -11.67 -6.26
N LYS A 108 -3.48 -12.15 -5.07
CA LYS A 108 -2.93 -11.33 -3.99
C LYS A 108 -1.43 -11.11 -4.12
N THR A 109 -0.73 -12.05 -4.74
CA THR A 109 0.75 -12.09 -4.80
C THR A 109 1.28 -12.07 -6.22
N ASP A 110 0.48 -12.47 -7.20
CA ASP A 110 0.90 -12.53 -8.60
C ASP A 110 1.11 -11.11 -9.15
N PRO A 111 2.17 -10.86 -9.94
CA PRO A 111 2.46 -9.55 -10.51
C PRO A 111 1.39 -9.10 -11.52
N ALA A 112 1.35 -7.82 -11.81
CA ALA A 112 0.59 -7.31 -12.96
C ALA A 112 1.14 -7.91 -14.25
N VAL A 113 0.29 -8.49 -15.10
CA VAL A 113 0.72 -8.96 -16.44
C VAL A 113 -0.16 -8.35 -17.51
N LEU A 114 0.51 -7.71 -18.48
CA LEU A 114 -0.13 -7.09 -19.63
C LEU A 114 0.41 -7.67 -20.94
N VAL A 115 -0.42 -7.65 -21.96
CA VAL A 115 -0.03 -7.89 -23.34
C VAL A 115 -0.29 -6.63 -24.15
N VAL A 116 0.66 -6.29 -25.01
CA VAL A 116 0.57 -5.16 -25.94
C VAL A 116 0.91 -5.67 -27.33
N ASP A 117 0.14 -5.30 -28.34
CA ASP A 117 0.45 -5.66 -29.72
C ASP A 117 1.65 -4.87 -30.26
N ASP A 118 2.29 -5.38 -31.29
CA ASP A 118 3.51 -4.78 -31.89
C ASP A 118 3.30 -3.35 -32.41
N ARG A 119 2.04 -2.94 -32.67
CA ARG A 119 1.68 -1.61 -33.15
C ARG A 119 1.23 -0.65 -32.06
N LEU A 120 1.18 -1.13 -30.80
CA LEU A 120 0.68 -0.35 -29.66
C LEU A 120 -0.77 0.15 -29.88
N GLN A 121 -1.62 -0.70 -30.44
CA GLN A 121 -3.04 -0.42 -30.64
C GLN A 121 -3.86 -0.84 -29.40
N TYR A 122 -3.47 -1.94 -28.76
CA TYR A 122 -4.17 -2.51 -27.63
C TYR A 122 -3.25 -2.76 -26.44
N VAL A 123 -3.72 -2.42 -25.27
CA VAL A 123 -3.08 -2.75 -23.97
C VAL A 123 -4.05 -3.64 -23.20
N ILE A 124 -3.70 -4.91 -23.02
CA ILE A 124 -4.59 -5.97 -22.53
C ILE A 124 -4.06 -6.50 -21.20
N PRO A 125 -4.67 -6.16 -20.04
CA PRO A 125 -4.33 -6.78 -18.78
C PRO A 125 -4.85 -8.23 -18.76
N ILE A 126 -3.96 -9.21 -18.51
CA ILE A 126 -4.30 -10.62 -18.52
C ILE A 126 -4.21 -11.30 -17.14
N LEU A 127 -3.50 -10.67 -16.18
CA LEU A 127 -3.40 -11.18 -14.81
C LEU A 127 -3.31 -10.02 -13.83
N SER A 128 -3.85 -10.22 -12.62
CA SER A 128 -3.79 -9.28 -11.48
C SER A 128 -4.31 -7.87 -11.83
N GLY A 129 -5.48 -7.80 -12.46
CA GLY A 129 -6.11 -6.57 -12.95
C GLY A 129 -6.28 -5.51 -11.86
N HIS A 130 -6.84 -5.89 -10.70
CA HIS A 130 -7.14 -4.98 -9.59
C HIS A 130 -5.95 -4.81 -8.63
N LEU A 131 -5.74 -5.76 -7.71
CA LEU A 131 -4.72 -5.65 -6.65
C LEU A 131 -3.29 -5.55 -7.18
N GLY A 132 -2.98 -6.29 -8.26
CA GLY A 132 -1.68 -6.16 -8.93
C GLY A 132 -1.54 -4.91 -9.78
N GLY A 133 -2.65 -4.21 -10.08
CA GLY A 133 -2.66 -2.93 -10.78
C GLY A 133 -2.62 -3.01 -12.31
N ALA A 134 -2.77 -4.19 -12.94
CA ALA A 134 -2.66 -4.34 -14.38
C ALA A 134 -3.71 -3.48 -15.15
N ASN A 135 -4.95 -3.35 -14.64
CA ASN A 135 -5.98 -2.51 -15.24
C ASN A 135 -5.61 -1.02 -15.19
N ALA A 136 -5.11 -0.55 -14.05
CA ALA A 136 -4.67 0.84 -13.88
C ALA A 136 -3.47 1.18 -14.78
N ILE A 137 -2.50 0.27 -14.89
CA ILE A 137 -1.35 0.41 -15.80
C ILE A 137 -1.83 0.45 -17.26
N ALA A 138 -2.76 -0.45 -17.65
CA ALA A 138 -3.32 -0.48 -19.00
C ALA A 138 -4.02 0.83 -19.36
N CYS A 139 -4.89 1.33 -18.49
CA CYS A 139 -5.57 2.62 -18.70
C CYS A 139 -4.58 3.78 -18.83
N ARG A 140 -3.55 3.82 -17.96
CA ARG A 140 -2.56 4.88 -17.98
C ARG A 140 -1.70 4.85 -19.25
N LEU A 141 -1.24 3.66 -19.66
CA LEU A 141 -0.52 3.51 -20.93
C LEU A 141 -1.40 3.89 -22.12
N ALA A 142 -2.65 3.44 -22.15
CA ALA A 142 -3.61 3.80 -23.19
C ALA A 142 -3.79 5.32 -23.32
N ALA A 143 -3.99 6.01 -22.20
CA ALA A 143 -4.13 7.47 -22.16
C ALA A 143 -2.87 8.21 -22.69
N MET A 144 -1.66 7.68 -22.43
CA MET A 144 -0.40 8.28 -22.85
C MET A 144 -0.05 7.99 -24.31
N THR A 145 -0.52 6.87 -24.86
CA THR A 145 -0.11 6.35 -26.17
C THR A 145 -1.16 6.51 -27.27
N GLY A 146 -2.42 6.71 -26.88
CA GLY A 146 -3.57 6.65 -27.80
C GLY A 146 -4.03 5.22 -28.10
N ALA A 147 -3.47 4.21 -27.42
CA ALA A 147 -3.92 2.83 -27.52
C ALA A 147 -5.28 2.62 -26.82
N GLU A 148 -5.90 1.48 -27.09
CA GLU A 148 -7.12 1.06 -26.40
C GLU A 148 -6.79 0.09 -25.24
N ALA A 149 -7.26 0.40 -24.03
CA ALA A 149 -7.18 -0.51 -22.90
C ALA A 149 -8.35 -1.51 -22.96
N VAL A 150 -8.04 -2.80 -23.13
CA VAL A 150 -9.05 -3.87 -23.26
C VAL A 150 -9.36 -4.45 -21.88
N LEU A 151 -10.21 -3.76 -21.12
CA LEU A 151 -10.61 -4.21 -19.77
C LEU A 151 -11.75 -5.22 -19.88
N THR A 152 -11.61 -6.34 -19.12
CA THR A 152 -12.60 -7.44 -19.12
C THR A 152 -13.16 -7.73 -17.74
N THR A 153 -12.68 -7.06 -16.70
CA THR A 153 -13.15 -7.24 -15.33
C THR A 153 -14.56 -6.68 -15.16
N ALA A 154 -15.47 -7.42 -14.55
CA ALA A 154 -16.88 -7.07 -14.47
C ALA A 154 -17.11 -5.67 -13.85
N THR A 155 -16.39 -5.33 -12.79
CA THR A 155 -16.49 -4.01 -12.15
C THR A 155 -16.06 -2.86 -13.06
N ASP A 156 -15.00 -3.06 -13.87
CA ASP A 156 -14.55 -2.05 -14.84
C ASP A 156 -15.53 -1.92 -16.01
N VAL A 157 -16.00 -3.07 -16.56
CA VAL A 157 -16.97 -3.07 -17.67
C VAL A 157 -18.28 -2.36 -17.27
N HIS A 158 -18.76 -2.61 -16.05
CA HIS A 158 -19.97 -2.00 -15.52
C HIS A 158 -19.73 -0.64 -14.85
N ARG A 159 -18.51 -0.14 -14.81
CA ARG A 159 -18.11 1.12 -14.12
C ARG A 159 -18.59 1.16 -12.68
N LYS A 160 -18.47 0.04 -11.97
CA LYS A 160 -18.89 -0.10 -10.58
C LYS A 160 -17.71 0.02 -9.64
N LEU A 161 -17.97 0.48 -8.42
CA LEU A 161 -16.97 0.49 -7.37
C LEU A 161 -16.37 -0.90 -7.18
N ALA A 162 -15.05 -1.03 -7.29
CA ALA A 162 -14.32 -2.25 -6.96
C ALA A 162 -13.80 -2.14 -5.51
N PRO A 163 -14.33 -2.91 -4.54
CA PRO A 163 -13.99 -2.77 -3.12
C PRO A 163 -12.50 -2.96 -2.83
N ASP A 164 -11.82 -3.82 -3.56
CA ASP A 164 -10.38 -4.08 -3.43
C ASP A 164 -9.54 -2.91 -3.98
N VAL A 165 -9.92 -2.33 -5.13
CA VAL A 165 -9.29 -1.12 -5.68
C VAL A 165 -9.53 0.08 -4.78
N PHE A 166 -10.76 0.24 -4.28
CA PHE A 166 -11.10 1.28 -3.32
C PHE A 166 -10.26 1.17 -2.05
N ALA A 167 -10.14 -0.03 -1.47
CA ALA A 167 -9.33 -0.28 -0.30
C ALA A 167 -7.85 0.06 -0.55
N GLN A 168 -7.28 -0.42 -1.66
CA GLN A 168 -5.89 -0.17 -2.03
C GLN A 168 -5.60 1.34 -2.21
N ARG A 169 -6.46 2.04 -2.94
CA ARG A 169 -6.32 3.48 -3.21
C ARG A 169 -6.36 4.33 -1.94
N ASN A 170 -7.16 3.88 -0.96
CA ASN A 170 -7.31 4.56 0.31
C ASN A 170 -6.39 4.02 1.43
N GLY A 171 -5.44 3.13 1.13
CA GLY A 171 -4.54 2.56 2.13
C GLY A 171 -5.27 1.77 3.22
N LEU A 172 -6.43 1.15 2.89
CA LEU A 172 -7.24 0.37 3.81
C LEU A 172 -6.87 -1.12 3.72
N LYS A 173 -6.73 -1.79 4.85
CA LYS A 173 -6.49 -3.22 4.89
C LYS A 173 -7.81 -3.99 4.81
N ILE A 174 -7.90 -4.90 3.85
CA ILE A 174 -9.05 -5.80 3.69
C ILE A 174 -8.91 -6.95 4.69
N MET A 175 -9.87 -7.09 5.60
CA MET A 175 -9.84 -8.14 6.63
C MET A 175 -10.45 -9.46 6.14
N ASP A 176 -11.41 -9.41 5.21
CA ASP A 176 -12.00 -10.60 4.58
C ASP A 176 -12.20 -10.41 3.07
N PHE A 177 -11.46 -11.18 2.28
CA PHE A 177 -11.60 -11.17 0.82
C PHE A 177 -12.87 -11.88 0.33
N THR A 178 -13.50 -12.72 1.14
CA THR A 178 -14.80 -13.33 0.80
C THR A 178 -15.89 -12.26 0.87
N ALA A 179 -15.91 -11.46 1.93
CA ALA A 179 -16.80 -10.32 2.06
C ALA A 179 -16.58 -9.30 0.92
N ALA A 180 -15.31 -9.02 0.54
CA ALA A 180 -15.01 -8.14 -0.59
C ALA A 180 -15.62 -8.65 -1.91
N LYS A 181 -15.57 -9.96 -2.17
CA LYS A 181 -16.22 -10.56 -3.36
C LYS A 181 -17.74 -10.45 -3.31
N LEU A 182 -18.35 -10.64 -2.14
CA LEU A 182 -19.81 -10.52 -1.98
C LEU A 182 -20.29 -9.09 -2.21
N VAL A 183 -19.58 -8.10 -1.66
CA VAL A 183 -19.88 -6.68 -1.90
C VAL A 183 -19.70 -6.32 -3.37
N ALA A 184 -18.62 -6.76 -4.02
CA ALA A 184 -18.42 -6.54 -5.45
C ALA A 184 -19.53 -7.16 -6.29
N ALA A 185 -19.97 -8.39 -5.96
CA ALA A 185 -21.06 -9.06 -6.66
C ALA A 185 -22.40 -8.32 -6.47
N ALA A 186 -22.69 -7.80 -5.29
CA ALA A 186 -23.87 -6.97 -5.02
C ALA A 186 -23.89 -5.72 -5.92
N LEU A 187 -22.75 -5.01 -6.00
CA LEU A 187 -22.61 -3.84 -6.87
C LEU A 187 -22.80 -4.16 -8.36
N VAL A 188 -22.25 -5.28 -8.83
CA VAL A 188 -22.44 -5.72 -10.22
C VAL A 188 -23.91 -6.09 -10.52
N ARG A 189 -24.65 -6.61 -9.53
CA ARG A 189 -26.10 -6.84 -9.65
C ARG A 189 -26.94 -5.56 -9.63
N GLY A 190 -26.31 -4.40 -9.41
CA GLY A 190 -27.01 -3.10 -9.32
C GLY A 190 -27.59 -2.81 -7.95
N GLU A 191 -27.17 -3.55 -6.91
CA GLU A 191 -27.60 -3.30 -5.53
C GLU A 191 -26.85 -2.08 -4.97
N THR A 192 -27.49 -1.32 -4.09
CA THR A 192 -26.86 -0.24 -3.34
C THR A 192 -26.18 -0.84 -2.12
N ILE A 193 -24.92 -0.43 -1.87
CA ILE A 193 -24.19 -0.78 -0.64
C ILE A 193 -24.15 0.42 0.31
N THR A 194 -23.98 0.14 1.60
CA THR A 194 -23.77 1.18 2.60
C THR A 194 -22.32 1.16 3.09
N ILE A 195 -21.66 2.32 3.09
CA ILE A 195 -20.33 2.50 3.70
C ILE A 195 -20.50 3.23 5.01
N TYR A 196 -20.10 2.57 6.09
CA TYR A 196 -20.08 3.11 7.46
C TYR A 196 -18.70 3.65 7.76
N THR A 197 -18.59 4.96 8.02
CA THR A 197 -17.30 5.61 8.27
C THR A 197 -17.46 6.97 8.92
N ASP A 198 -16.50 7.37 9.76
CA ASP A 198 -16.34 8.74 10.27
C ASP A 198 -15.20 9.50 9.56
N ALA A 199 -14.59 8.90 8.53
CA ALA A 199 -13.60 9.54 7.71
C ALA A 199 -14.22 10.65 6.85
N ALA A 200 -13.44 11.70 6.59
CA ALA A 200 -13.83 12.71 5.63
C ALA A 200 -13.91 12.10 4.21
N VAL A 201 -14.84 12.59 3.39
CA VAL A 201 -15.06 12.06 2.03
C VAL A 201 -14.57 13.07 1.01
N GLU A 202 -13.76 12.60 0.07
CA GLU A 202 -13.22 13.38 -1.05
C GLU A 202 -13.68 12.75 -2.38
N GLY A 203 -14.01 13.60 -3.35
CA GLY A 203 -14.51 13.17 -4.66
C GLY A 203 -16.01 12.91 -4.69
N ALA A 204 -16.51 12.49 -5.85
CA ALA A 204 -17.91 12.21 -6.07
C ALA A 204 -18.27 10.80 -5.58
N VAL A 205 -19.24 10.68 -4.70
CA VAL A 205 -19.76 9.40 -4.22
C VAL A 205 -20.57 8.74 -5.34
N PRO A 206 -20.28 7.48 -5.72
CA PRO A 206 -21.06 6.77 -6.72
C PRO A 206 -22.53 6.59 -6.32
N ASP A 207 -23.46 6.62 -7.28
CA ASP A 207 -24.90 6.49 -7.03
C ASP A 207 -25.30 5.22 -6.29
N GLU A 208 -24.52 4.15 -6.47
CA GLU A 208 -24.71 2.86 -5.80
C GLU A 208 -24.18 2.81 -4.37
N VAL A 209 -23.63 3.91 -3.84
CA VAL A 209 -23.04 3.97 -2.50
C VAL A 209 -23.86 4.92 -1.62
N ARG A 210 -24.28 4.43 -0.45
CA ARG A 210 -24.81 5.26 0.63
C ARG A 210 -23.73 5.42 1.71
N LEU A 211 -23.50 6.64 2.15
CA LEU A 211 -22.57 6.95 3.24
C LEU A 211 -23.33 7.23 4.54
N THR A 212 -22.80 6.73 5.64
CA THR A 212 -23.33 7.00 7.00
C THR A 212 -22.23 6.92 8.06
N GLY A 213 -22.44 7.50 9.23
CA GLY A 213 -21.50 7.43 10.36
C GLY A 213 -21.39 6.02 10.95
N LEU A 214 -20.30 5.78 11.68
CA LEU A 214 -20.03 4.47 12.30
C LEU A 214 -21.10 4.10 13.34
N GLU A 215 -21.68 5.06 14.03
CA GLU A 215 -22.76 4.81 15.01
C GLU A 215 -23.99 4.12 14.40
N ALA A 216 -24.29 4.43 13.14
CA ALA A 216 -25.45 3.81 12.46
C ALA A 216 -25.23 2.33 12.13
N PHE A 217 -24.02 1.79 12.31
CA PHE A 217 -23.74 0.36 12.09
C PHE A 217 -24.43 -0.54 13.14
N ALA A 218 -24.74 -0.01 14.32
CA ALA A 218 -25.50 -0.74 15.34
C ALA A 218 -26.89 -1.16 14.82
N ASP A 219 -27.49 -0.40 13.90
CA ASP A 219 -28.78 -0.65 13.27
C ASP A 219 -28.66 -1.39 11.92
N TYR A 220 -27.54 -2.08 11.68
CA TYR A 220 -27.37 -2.82 10.43
C TYR A 220 -28.31 -4.04 10.35
N HIS A 221 -29.17 -4.07 9.34
CA HIS A 221 -30.19 -5.10 9.14
C HIS A 221 -29.96 -6.04 7.95
N GLY A 222 -28.85 -5.90 7.25
CA GLY A 222 -28.50 -6.74 6.09
C GLY A 222 -28.24 -5.96 4.80
N GLY A 223 -27.81 -6.68 3.76
CA GLY A 223 -27.37 -6.12 2.49
C GLY A 223 -25.86 -5.90 2.42
N GLY A 224 -25.33 -5.60 1.22
CA GLY A 224 -23.90 -5.35 1.05
C GLY A 224 -23.44 -4.12 1.83
N ALA A 225 -22.41 -4.26 2.66
CA ALA A 225 -21.88 -3.15 3.44
C ALA A 225 -20.35 -3.15 3.48
N MET A 226 -19.78 -1.94 3.58
CA MET A 226 -18.37 -1.74 3.91
C MET A 226 -18.28 -0.96 5.21
N LEU A 227 -17.45 -1.45 6.13
CA LEU A 227 -17.19 -0.79 7.40
C LEU A 227 -15.74 -0.33 7.44
N ILE A 228 -15.50 0.98 7.53
CA ILE A 228 -14.16 1.56 7.60
C ILE A 228 -13.92 2.02 9.02
N SER A 229 -13.23 1.18 9.79
CA SER A 229 -12.98 1.42 11.22
C SER A 229 -11.67 0.79 11.68
N PRO A 230 -10.87 1.47 12.54
CA PRO A 230 -9.73 0.87 13.21
C PRO A 230 -10.15 -0.11 14.32
N ARG A 231 -11.42 -0.07 14.74
CA ARG A 231 -11.98 -0.93 15.79
C ARG A 231 -12.78 -2.06 15.19
N LYS A 232 -12.62 -3.27 15.75
CA LYS A 232 -13.44 -4.42 15.37
C LYS A 232 -14.87 -4.21 15.89
N PRO A 233 -15.88 -4.18 15.03
CA PRO A 233 -17.25 -4.06 15.48
C PRO A 233 -17.79 -5.40 15.98
N GLU A 234 -18.77 -5.37 16.89
CA GLU A 234 -19.38 -6.56 17.47
C GLU A 234 -20.16 -7.40 16.42
N LEU A 235 -20.70 -6.75 15.38
CA LEU A 235 -21.53 -7.39 14.33
C LEU A 235 -20.74 -7.81 13.07
N ILE A 236 -19.39 -7.94 13.16
CA ILE A 236 -18.56 -8.21 11.97
C ILE A 236 -18.76 -9.62 11.38
N ASP A 237 -19.37 -10.54 12.10
CA ASP A 237 -19.52 -11.95 11.66
C ASP A 237 -20.60 -12.13 10.55
N LYS A 238 -21.07 -11.03 9.94
CA LYS A 238 -21.95 -11.04 8.76
C LYS A 238 -21.11 -11.14 7.49
N PRO A 239 -21.28 -12.19 6.66
CA PRO A 239 -20.43 -12.41 5.48
C PRO A 239 -20.56 -11.31 4.42
N GLU A 240 -21.66 -10.57 4.40
CA GLU A 240 -21.92 -9.45 3.49
C GLU A 240 -21.32 -8.12 3.96
N VAL A 241 -20.68 -8.09 5.13
CA VAL A 241 -20.02 -6.88 5.66
C VAL A 241 -18.52 -6.97 5.43
N LEU A 242 -18.01 -6.11 4.57
CA LEU A 242 -16.58 -5.96 4.33
C LEU A 242 -15.97 -4.99 5.35
N TRP A 243 -15.15 -5.53 6.26
CA TRP A 243 -14.37 -4.70 7.17
C TRP A 243 -13.06 -4.27 6.55
N LEU A 244 -12.85 -2.96 6.50
CA LEU A 244 -11.67 -2.27 6.02
C LEU A 244 -11.02 -1.51 7.16
N VAL A 245 -9.76 -1.82 7.45
CA VAL A 245 -9.02 -1.20 8.56
C VAL A 245 -8.11 -0.10 8.03
N PRO A 246 -8.35 1.18 8.42
CA PRO A 246 -7.46 2.28 8.07
C PRO A 246 -6.21 2.27 8.94
N GLN A 247 -5.03 2.52 8.35
CA GLN A 247 -3.78 2.69 9.09
C GLN A 247 -3.65 4.14 9.58
N THR A 248 -4.42 4.47 10.62
CA THR A 248 -4.53 5.84 11.14
C THR A 248 -4.25 5.94 12.63
N VAL A 249 -3.87 4.82 13.26
CA VAL A 249 -3.58 4.76 14.70
C VAL A 249 -2.07 4.79 14.94
N TYR A 250 -1.63 5.63 15.86
CA TYR A 250 -0.24 5.83 16.24
C TYR A 250 -0.04 5.45 17.70
N LEU A 251 1.02 4.70 17.94
CA LEU A 251 1.36 4.12 19.24
C LEU A 251 2.46 4.95 19.91
N GLY A 252 2.25 5.38 21.13
CA GLY A 252 3.31 5.96 21.95
C GLY A 252 3.77 4.96 23.01
N ILE A 253 5.07 4.80 23.19
CA ILE A 253 5.66 3.83 24.13
C ILE A 253 6.65 4.52 25.05
N GLY A 254 6.45 4.33 26.37
CA GLY A 254 7.43 4.63 27.39
C GLY A 254 7.84 3.35 28.12
N LEU A 255 9.12 3.17 28.43
CA LEU A 255 9.59 1.95 29.08
C LEU A 255 10.76 2.21 30.04
N LYS A 256 10.89 1.37 31.08
CA LYS A 256 12.09 1.29 31.91
C LYS A 256 13.24 0.70 31.10
N ALA A 257 14.47 1.05 31.44
CA ALA A 257 15.65 0.52 30.75
C ALA A 257 15.73 -1.02 30.83
N GLY A 258 16.17 -1.65 29.74
CA GLY A 258 16.42 -3.07 29.67
C GLY A 258 15.17 -3.97 29.59
N LYS A 259 13.99 -3.41 29.27
CA LYS A 259 12.80 -4.24 29.08
C LYS A 259 12.92 -5.09 27.81
N PRO A 260 12.59 -6.42 27.89
CA PRO A 260 12.61 -7.29 26.74
C PRO A 260 11.45 -6.99 25.77
N GLU A 261 11.56 -7.50 24.53
CA GLU A 261 10.53 -7.34 23.47
C GLU A 261 9.16 -7.83 23.94
N GLU A 262 9.11 -8.96 24.60
CA GLU A 262 7.88 -9.60 25.07
C GLU A 262 7.10 -8.71 26.05
N ALA A 263 7.80 -7.97 26.93
CA ALA A 263 7.15 -7.05 27.84
C ALA A 263 6.55 -5.83 27.10
N VAL A 264 7.25 -5.37 26.04
CA VAL A 264 6.73 -4.30 25.17
C VAL A 264 5.49 -4.79 24.42
N ALA A 265 5.56 -5.98 23.83
CA ALA A 265 4.46 -6.60 23.11
C ALA A 265 3.20 -6.76 23.97
N GLN A 266 3.34 -7.33 25.17
CA GLN A 266 2.22 -7.53 26.11
C GLN A 266 1.55 -6.22 26.52
N ALA A 267 2.33 -5.17 26.80
CA ALA A 267 1.79 -3.87 27.15
C ALA A 267 1.04 -3.22 26.00
N VAL A 268 1.55 -3.35 24.76
CA VAL A 268 0.90 -2.84 23.56
C VAL A 268 -0.38 -3.62 23.25
N GLU A 269 -0.35 -4.94 23.31
CA GLU A 269 -1.53 -5.79 23.11
C GLU A 269 -2.64 -5.48 24.13
N ALA A 270 -2.29 -5.28 25.40
CA ALA A 270 -3.24 -4.86 26.42
C ALA A 270 -3.85 -3.48 26.09
N CYS A 271 -3.04 -2.53 25.62
CA CYS A 271 -3.50 -1.20 25.22
C CYS A 271 -4.45 -1.26 24.02
N LEU A 272 -4.11 -2.04 22.99
CA LEU A 272 -4.95 -2.26 21.80
C LEU A 272 -6.28 -2.94 22.18
N ALA A 273 -6.23 -3.97 23.03
CA ALA A 273 -7.42 -4.68 23.50
C ALA A 273 -8.37 -3.78 24.29
N GLN A 274 -7.84 -2.93 25.18
CA GLN A 274 -8.64 -1.95 25.92
C GLN A 274 -9.32 -0.94 25.01
N ALA A 275 -8.65 -0.54 23.92
CA ALA A 275 -9.21 0.37 22.94
C ALA A 275 -10.14 -0.30 21.92
N GLY A 276 -10.17 -1.64 21.86
CA GLY A 276 -10.85 -2.41 20.82
C GLY A 276 -10.25 -2.21 19.41
N VAL A 277 -8.98 -1.81 19.34
CA VAL A 277 -8.30 -1.47 18.07
C VAL A 277 -7.62 -2.69 17.50
N ASP A 278 -7.81 -2.94 16.20
CA ASP A 278 -7.10 -3.99 15.48
C ASP A 278 -5.61 -3.61 15.32
N PRO A 279 -4.66 -4.52 15.58
CA PRO A 279 -3.23 -4.23 15.42
C PRO A 279 -2.84 -3.71 14.02
N SER A 280 -3.58 -4.10 12.99
CA SER A 280 -3.32 -3.64 11.61
C SER A 280 -3.68 -2.17 11.35
N ALA A 281 -4.37 -1.51 12.28
CA ALA A 281 -4.62 -0.08 12.24
C ALA A 281 -3.39 0.77 12.60
N LEU A 282 -2.34 0.15 13.16
CA LEU A 282 -1.13 0.87 13.54
C LEU A 282 -0.36 1.35 12.30
N ALA A 283 -0.14 2.65 12.24
CA ALA A 283 0.63 3.33 11.18
C ALA A 283 2.09 3.59 11.61
N GLY A 284 2.37 3.67 12.92
CA GLY A 284 3.71 3.92 13.43
C GLY A 284 3.74 3.93 14.95
N ALA A 285 4.95 3.94 15.50
CA ALA A 285 5.20 4.03 16.94
C ALA A 285 6.16 5.19 17.27
N ALA A 286 6.02 5.75 18.46
CA ALA A 286 6.86 6.82 18.96
C ALA A 286 7.38 6.51 20.35
N SER A 287 8.61 6.99 20.64
CA SER A 287 9.17 7.00 21.98
C SER A 287 10.05 8.24 22.17
N ILE A 288 10.58 8.40 23.37
CA ILE A 288 11.52 9.49 23.66
C ILE A 288 12.94 9.12 23.19
N ASP A 289 13.71 10.11 22.77
CA ASP A 289 15.04 9.97 22.17
C ASP A 289 16.08 9.24 23.04
N ILE A 290 16.01 9.38 24.36
CA ILE A 290 16.87 8.67 25.31
C ILE A 290 16.65 7.14 25.29
N LYS A 291 15.61 6.66 24.62
CA LYS A 291 15.25 5.24 24.45
C LYS A 291 15.61 4.67 23.06
N ARG A 292 16.40 5.41 22.30
CA ARG A 292 16.79 5.04 20.94
C ARG A 292 17.58 3.74 20.83
N GLU A 293 18.28 3.35 21.90
CA GLU A 293 19.12 2.15 21.95
C GLU A 293 18.49 0.99 22.73
N GLU A 294 17.23 1.11 23.16
CA GLU A 294 16.52 0.05 23.89
C GLU A 294 16.21 -1.15 22.98
N ALA A 295 16.96 -2.23 23.15
CA ALA A 295 16.92 -3.40 22.27
C ALA A 295 15.51 -4.04 22.17
N GLY A 296 14.76 -4.12 23.28
CA GLY A 296 13.39 -4.66 23.27
C GLY A 296 12.42 -3.83 22.45
N LEU A 297 12.52 -2.48 22.52
CA LEU A 297 11.69 -1.58 21.73
C LEU A 297 12.02 -1.68 20.22
N LEU A 298 13.31 -1.73 19.90
CA LEU A 298 13.75 -1.85 18.50
C LEU A 298 13.34 -3.18 17.87
N ARG A 299 13.44 -4.30 18.61
CA ARG A 299 12.99 -5.62 18.15
C ARG A 299 11.48 -5.64 17.95
N PHE A 300 10.70 -5.14 18.91
CA PHE A 300 9.25 -5.02 18.80
C PHE A 300 8.82 -4.31 17.51
N ALA A 301 9.44 -3.17 17.22
CA ALA A 301 9.12 -2.39 16.02
C ALA A 301 9.53 -3.12 14.73
N ALA A 302 10.72 -3.75 14.71
CA ALA A 302 11.24 -4.47 13.54
C ALA A 302 10.41 -5.71 13.19
N GLU A 303 10.03 -6.53 14.18
CA GLU A 303 9.23 -7.75 13.97
C GLU A 303 7.83 -7.44 13.42
N ARG A 304 7.27 -6.29 13.80
CA ARG A 304 5.95 -5.84 13.31
C ARG A 304 6.04 -4.92 12.10
N GLN A 305 7.24 -4.68 11.58
CA GLN A 305 7.50 -3.75 10.46
C GLN A 305 6.87 -2.36 10.72
N LEU A 306 6.85 -1.94 11.99
CA LEU A 306 6.22 -0.70 12.43
C LEU A 306 7.25 0.43 12.42
N PRO A 307 7.06 1.49 11.63
CA PRO A 307 7.94 2.66 11.66
C PRO A 307 8.05 3.22 13.07
N LEU A 308 9.28 3.41 13.57
CA LEU A 308 9.53 3.90 14.92
C LEU A 308 10.23 5.26 14.86
N GLN A 309 9.64 6.26 15.46
CA GLN A 309 10.16 7.63 15.54
C GLN A 309 10.47 8.02 16.99
N PHE A 310 11.55 8.78 17.16
CA PHE A 310 11.97 9.27 18.47
C PHE A 310 11.89 10.80 18.52
N PHE A 311 11.28 11.30 19.58
CA PHE A 311 11.13 12.72 19.83
C PHE A 311 11.87 13.14 21.11
N THR A 312 12.35 14.36 21.14
CA THR A 312 12.95 14.95 22.33
C THR A 312 11.90 15.32 23.37
N ALA A 313 12.32 15.47 24.63
CA ALA A 313 11.43 15.97 25.69
C ALA A 313 10.85 17.36 25.36
N ALA A 314 11.64 18.21 24.70
CA ALA A 314 11.19 19.55 24.29
C ALA A 314 10.04 19.49 23.27
N GLU A 315 10.13 18.61 22.25
CA GLU A 315 9.06 18.39 21.28
C GLU A 315 7.81 17.81 21.95
N MET A 316 7.97 16.80 22.80
CA MET A 316 6.85 16.20 23.53
C MET A 316 6.12 17.20 24.42
N ASN A 317 6.84 18.11 25.08
CA ASN A 317 6.25 19.13 25.95
C ASN A 317 5.49 20.23 25.19
N GLN A 318 5.64 20.33 23.86
CA GLN A 318 4.84 21.22 23.02
C GLN A 318 3.43 20.69 22.75
N VAL A 319 3.19 19.38 22.98
CA VAL A 319 1.85 18.81 22.83
C VAL A 319 0.95 19.29 23.95
N GLU A 320 -0.07 20.06 23.62
CA GLU A 320 -1.05 20.57 24.57
C GLU A 320 -2.10 19.51 24.91
N GLY A 321 -2.53 19.48 26.16
CA GLY A 321 -3.57 18.56 26.62
C GLY A 321 -3.44 18.21 28.11
N SER A 322 -4.41 17.42 28.57
CA SER A 322 -4.39 16.85 29.94
C SER A 322 -3.88 15.41 29.83
N PHE A 323 -2.75 15.12 30.47
CA PHE A 323 -2.07 13.83 30.37
C PHE A 323 -1.92 13.17 31.74
N THR A 324 -1.80 11.84 31.74
CA THR A 324 -1.52 11.06 32.95
C THR A 324 -0.05 11.21 33.35
N GLY A 325 0.27 12.35 33.97
CA GLY A 325 1.63 12.72 34.32
C GLY A 325 2.27 11.87 35.41
N SER A 326 3.62 11.82 35.43
CA SER A 326 4.43 11.18 36.45
C SER A 326 5.60 12.08 36.82
N ALA A 327 5.67 12.50 38.07
CA ALA A 327 6.79 13.32 38.57
C ALA A 327 8.14 12.59 38.43
N PHE A 328 8.15 11.29 38.67
CA PHE A 328 9.33 10.43 38.48
C PHE A 328 9.81 10.39 37.03
N VAL A 329 8.86 10.21 36.07
CA VAL A 329 9.19 10.22 34.65
C VAL A 329 9.73 11.59 34.25
N LYS A 330 9.12 12.67 34.72
CA LYS A 330 9.58 14.04 34.45
C LYS A 330 11.01 14.32 34.89
N GLN A 331 11.38 13.78 36.05
CA GLN A 331 12.73 13.93 36.59
C GLN A 331 13.80 13.25 35.73
N ILE A 332 13.46 12.09 35.14
CA ILE A 332 14.41 11.29 34.34
C ILE A 332 14.43 11.73 32.88
N THR A 333 13.29 12.04 32.30
CA THR A 333 13.12 12.22 30.85
C THR A 333 12.93 13.68 30.44
N GLY A 334 12.66 14.58 31.39
CA GLY A 334 12.31 15.98 31.09
C GLY A 334 10.85 16.20 30.65
N THR A 335 10.06 15.13 30.49
CA THR A 335 8.61 15.18 30.19
C THR A 335 7.84 14.35 31.20
N ASP A 336 6.62 14.75 31.55
CA ASP A 336 5.78 14.05 32.53
C ASP A 336 5.05 12.83 31.96
N ASN A 337 4.94 12.76 30.64
CA ASN A 337 4.28 11.65 29.94
C ASN A 337 4.91 11.42 28.56
N VAL A 338 5.51 10.24 28.35
CA VAL A 338 6.14 9.87 27.09
C VAL A 338 5.13 9.27 26.11
N CYS A 339 4.29 8.33 26.58
CA CYS A 339 3.45 7.52 25.67
C CYS A 339 2.30 8.35 25.07
N GLU A 340 1.52 9.11 25.86
CA GLU A 340 0.39 9.88 25.31
C GLU A 340 0.87 11.03 24.41
N ARG A 341 1.91 11.77 24.88
CA ARG A 341 2.49 12.85 24.08
C ARG A 341 3.17 12.35 22.82
N GLY A 342 3.91 11.25 22.91
CA GLY A 342 4.54 10.61 21.75
C GLY A 342 3.54 10.13 20.70
N ALA A 343 2.44 9.50 21.13
CA ALA A 343 1.38 9.06 20.22
C ALA A 343 0.72 10.24 19.50
N LEU A 344 0.34 11.29 20.24
CA LEU A 344 -0.29 12.48 19.67
C LEU A 344 0.66 13.26 18.75
N LEU A 345 1.92 13.40 19.15
CA LEU A 345 2.92 14.08 18.33
C LEU A 345 3.14 13.37 17.01
N LEU A 346 3.31 12.04 17.02
CA LEU A 346 3.46 11.26 15.80
C LEU A 346 2.19 11.32 14.93
N ALA A 347 0.99 11.24 15.52
CA ALA A 347 -0.27 11.36 14.79
C ALA A 347 -0.46 12.75 14.13
N SER A 348 0.21 13.80 14.66
CA SER A 348 0.14 15.17 14.13
C SER A 348 1.18 15.46 13.05
N VAL A 349 2.17 14.57 12.84
CA VAL A 349 3.19 14.75 11.79
C VAL A 349 2.54 14.69 10.41
N ASP A 350 2.82 15.70 9.60
CA ASP A 350 2.46 15.68 8.19
C ASP A 350 3.36 14.72 7.41
N ALA A 351 2.77 13.80 6.65
CA ALA A 351 3.50 12.78 5.91
C ALA A 351 4.42 13.38 4.81
N GLU A 352 4.04 14.55 4.26
CA GLU A 352 4.81 15.21 3.19
C GLU A 352 5.85 16.19 3.77
N ALA A 353 5.48 16.95 4.82
CA ALA A 353 6.35 17.95 5.42
C ALA A 353 7.29 17.38 6.50
N GLY A 354 7.01 16.20 7.06
CA GLY A 354 7.80 15.57 8.12
C GLY A 354 7.81 16.35 9.45
N THR A 355 6.97 17.38 9.58
CA THR A 355 6.91 18.26 10.75
C THR A 355 5.53 18.20 11.44
N PRO A 356 5.47 18.31 12.78
CA PRO A 356 4.22 18.33 13.51
C PRO A 356 3.38 19.57 13.18
N GLN A 357 2.10 19.40 12.88
CA GLN A 357 1.17 20.52 12.69
C GLN A 357 0.62 21.00 14.03
N LYS A 358 0.69 22.30 14.31
CA LYS A 358 0.28 22.92 15.58
C LYS A 358 -1.22 22.82 15.94
N ASN A 359 -2.09 22.52 14.98
CA ASN A 359 -3.53 22.32 15.16
C ASN A 359 -3.98 20.99 14.55
N GLY A 360 -3.24 19.94 14.82
CA GLY A 360 -3.47 18.63 14.25
C GLY A 360 -4.79 18.03 14.70
N SER A 361 -5.46 17.42 13.76
CA SER A 361 -6.65 16.59 13.88
C SER A 361 -6.39 15.27 14.66
N ALA A 362 -5.33 15.19 15.48
CA ALA A 362 -5.01 14.01 16.28
C ALA A 362 -5.87 13.95 17.55
N LEU A 363 -6.44 12.78 17.81
CA LEU A 363 -7.27 12.48 18.97
C LEU A 363 -6.59 11.38 19.79
N LEU A 364 -6.48 11.59 21.11
CA LEU A 364 -6.08 10.51 22.02
C LEU A 364 -7.19 9.45 22.08
N LEU A 365 -6.91 8.27 21.55
CA LEU A 365 -7.87 7.18 21.40
C LEU A 365 -7.91 6.29 22.63
N GLN A 366 -6.73 5.99 23.20
CA GLN A 366 -6.53 5.24 24.44
C GLN A 366 -5.48 5.96 25.29
N PRO A 367 -5.86 6.43 26.48
CA PRO A 367 -4.91 6.96 27.45
C PRO A 367 -3.92 5.88 27.91
N LYS A 368 -2.92 6.32 28.66
CA LYS A 368 -1.84 5.49 29.18
C LYS A 368 -2.34 4.20 29.85
N THR A 369 -1.95 3.09 29.25
CA THR A 369 -1.99 1.75 29.81
C THR A 369 -0.59 1.41 30.33
N ALA A 370 -0.47 0.89 31.53
CA ALA A 370 0.81 0.55 32.15
C ALA A 370 0.86 -0.93 32.52
N MET A 371 1.91 -1.64 32.10
CA MET A 371 2.13 -3.05 32.40
C MET A 371 3.62 -3.35 32.47
N ASP A 372 4.06 -4.03 33.50
CA ASP A 372 5.47 -4.48 33.71
C ASP A 372 6.55 -3.43 33.39
N GLY A 373 6.34 -2.17 33.80
CA GLY A 373 7.32 -1.09 33.55
C GLY A 373 7.38 -0.58 32.12
N VAL A 374 6.43 -0.97 31.28
CA VAL A 374 6.13 -0.41 29.97
C VAL A 374 4.84 0.37 30.05
N THR A 375 4.74 1.48 29.33
CA THR A 375 3.52 2.28 29.17
C THR A 375 3.22 2.43 27.69
N ALA A 376 1.97 2.23 27.31
CA ALA A 376 1.49 2.41 25.94
C ALA A 376 0.27 3.34 25.91
N ALA A 377 0.13 4.10 24.84
CA ALA A 377 -1.04 4.94 24.57
C ALA A 377 -1.28 4.97 23.05
N LEU A 378 -2.53 5.20 22.64
CA LEU A 378 -2.90 5.28 21.24
C LEU A 378 -3.49 6.65 20.92
N ALA A 379 -3.06 7.23 19.80
CA ALA A 379 -3.67 8.38 19.19
C ALA A 379 -4.10 8.05 17.75
N MET A 380 -5.11 8.74 17.26
CA MET A 380 -5.64 8.55 15.90
C MET A 380 -5.62 9.89 15.15
N LYS A 381 -5.15 9.85 13.91
CA LYS A 381 -5.34 10.93 12.93
C LYS A 381 -6.66 10.72 12.21
N LYS A 382 -7.50 11.77 12.09
CA LYS A 382 -8.68 11.69 11.22
C LYS A 382 -8.22 11.49 9.78
N GLY A 383 -8.70 10.41 9.17
CA GLY A 383 -8.43 10.09 7.78
C GLY A 383 -9.47 10.66 6.82
N SER A 384 -9.14 10.65 5.53
CA SER A 384 -10.10 10.86 4.44
C SER A 384 -10.15 9.62 3.55
N ILE A 385 -11.26 9.45 2.83
CA ILE A 385 -11.46 8.43 1.80
C ILE A 385 -11.81 9.09 0.48
N ARG A 386 -11.27 8.54 -0.63
CA ARG A 386 -11.52 9.02 -1.99
C ARG A 386 -12.22 7.96 -2.83
N PHE A 387 -13.18 8.41 -3.64
CA PHE A 387 -13.90 7.56 -4.59
C PHE A 387 -13.32 7.57 -6.00
N GLU A 388 -12.41 8.48 -6.35
CA GLU A 388 -11.80 8.61 -7.68
C GLU A 388 -10.33 8.18 -7.72
#